data_e133bccf94cedcc3b24b513eb8513237
#
_entry.id   e133bccf94cedcc3b24b513eb8513237
#
_cell.length_a   1.000
_cell.length_b   1.000
_cell.length_c   1.000
_cell.angle_alpha   90.00
_cell.angle_beta   90.00
_cell.angle_gamma   90.00
#
_symmetry.space_group_name_H-M   'P 1'
#
loop_
_entity.id
_entity.type
_entity.pdbx_description
1 polymer ?
#
loop_
_entity_poly.entity_id
_entity_poly.type
_entity_poly.pdbx_seq_one_letter_code
_entity_poly.pdbx_strand_id
1 'polypeptide(L)'
;MSLFKTIHLGQKVLHFTTPQPIVDEINKIYENNLESLKSHNKHLAGKIENEHRIDEQLPENIKKYFEECFRLYTYECKATKTINLKTAWVNDMKANEYNPFHHHMGAKGHLEGLSSVIMLKKPNTYGVEYSRKHVPTNGTLELISGSGILCHNQLRVDMKVGDFFIFPY
;
A
#
# COMPACT_ATOMS: atom_id res chain seq x y z
N MET A 1 -1.24 -20.56 -12.92
CA MET A 1 -1.11 -19.96 -11.58
C MET A 1 -1.81 -18.60 -11.62
N SER A 2 -2.73 -18.29 -10.72
CA SER A 2 -3.38 -16.97 -10.71
C SER A 2 -2.39 -15.90 -10.27
N LEU A 3 -2.27 -14.80 -11.03
CA LEU A 3 -1.37 -13.68 -10.75
C LEU A 3 -1.81 -12.87 -9.50
N PHE A 4 -3.07 -12.99 -9.11
CA PHE A 4 -3.65 -12.27 -7.97
C PHE A 4 -4.80 -13.05 -7.35
N LYS A 5 -5.15 -12.64 -6.13
CA LYS A 5 -6.35 -13.07 -5.42
C LYS A 5 -7.30 -11.89 -5.28
N THR A 6 -8.56 -12.07 -5.61
CA THR A 6 -9.62 -11.07 -5.37
C THR A 6 -10.19 -11.22 -3.98
N ILE A 7 -10.28 -10.11 -3.26
CA ILE A 7 -10.91 -10.02 -1.94
C ILE A 7 -12.07 -9.03 -2.06
N HIS A 8 -13.27 -9.47 -1.71
CA HIS A 8 -14.46 -8.64 -1.73
C HIS A 8 -14.70 -8.02 -0.35
N LEU A 9 -14.38 -6.72 -0.23
CA LEU A 9 -14.59 -5.92 0.99
C LEU A 9 -15.59 -4.79 0.69
N GLY A 10 -16.84 -5.13 0.38
CA GLY A 10 -17.80 -4.15 -0.15
C GLY A 10 -17.37 -3.60 -1.52
N GLN A 11 -16.12 -3.17 -1.63
CA GLN A 11 -15.39 -2.89 -2.87
C GLN A 11 -14.35 -3.98 -3.10
N LYS A 12 -13.87 -4.13 -4.34
CA LYS A 12 -12.83 -5.12 -4.65
C LYS A 12 -11.48 -4.65 -4.11
N VAL A 13 -10.75 -5.59 -3.52
CA VAL A 13 -9.33 -5.43 -3.19
C VAL A 13 -8.58 -6.52 -3.94
N LEU A 14 -7.56 -6.16 -4.70
CA LEU A 14 -6.67 -7.13 -5.34
C LEU A 14 -5.39 -7.27 -4.52
N HIS A 15 -5.00 -8.52 -4.31
CA HIS A 15 -3.76 -8.88 -3.64
C HIS A 15 -2.82 -9.56 -4.65
N PHE A 16 -1.67 -8.96 -4.85
CA PHE A 16 -0.57 -9.47 -5.67
C PHE A 16 0.59 -9.91 -4.78
N THR A 17 1.39 -10.83 -5.29
CA THR A 17 2.73 -11.11 -4.73
C THR A 17 3.75 -10.51 -5.69
N THR A 18 4.42 -9.46 -5.23
CA THR A 18 5.46 -8.77 -6.00
C THR A 18 6.71 -9.66 -6.11
N PRO A 19 7.31 -9.80 -7.30
CA PRO A 19 8.55 -10.52 -7.46
C PRO A 19 9.67 -9.94 -6.57
N GLN A 20 10.43 -10.80 -5.89
CA GLN A 20 11.49 -10.39 -4.98
C GLN A 20 12.51 -9.42 -5.60
N PRO A 21 12.96 -9.58 -6.87
CA PRO A 21 13.87 -8.62 -7.49
C PRO A 21 13.31 -7.18 -7.56
N ILE A 22 12.00 -7.02 -7.72
CA ILE A 22 11.36 -5.68 -7.70
C ILE A 22 11.38 -5.10 -6.29
N VAL A 23 11.08 -5.91 -5.27
CA VAL A 23 11.14 -5.50 -3.86
C VAL A 23 12.56 -5.07 -3.48
N ASP A 24 13.56 -5.87 -3.88
CA ASP A 24 14.96 -5.58 -3.60
C ASP A 24 15.43 -4.29 -4.30
N GLU A 25 15.01 -4.09 -5.53
CA GLU A 25 15.36 -2.87 -6.29
C GLU A 25 14.75 -1.62 -5.65
N ILE A 26 13.48 -1.67 -5.23
CA ILE A 26 12.82 -0.54 -4.53
C ILE A 26 13.52 -0.24 -3.20
N ASN A 27 13.86 -1.27 -2.42
CA ASN A 27 14.61 -1.10 -1.17
C ASN A 27 15.96 -0.44 -1.41
N LYS A 28 16.71 -0.90 -2.42
CA LYS A 28 18.01 -0.33 -2.81
C LYS A 28 17.88 1.13 -3.25
N ILE A 29 16.84 1.47 -4.01
CA ILE A 29 16.57 2.86 -4.42
C ILE A 29 16.33 3.72 -3.20
N TYR A 30 15.48 3.27 -2.26
CA TYR A 30 15.19 4.00 -1.04
C TYR A 30 16.45 4.24 -0.20
N GLU A 31 17.21 3.17 0.09
CA GLU A 31 18.41 3.25 0.91
C GLU A 31 19.52 4.13 0.32
N ASN A 32 19.76 4.01 -0.99
CA ASN A 32 20.80 4.77 -1.67
C ASN A 32 20.50 6.26 -1.83
N ASN A 33 19.22 6.64 -1.75
CA ASN A 33 18.81 8.03 -1.98
C ASN A 33 18.22 8.71 -0.74
N LEU A 34 18.22 8.07 0.42
CA LEU A 34 17.52 8.50 1.63
C LEU A 34 17.77 9.99 1.98
N GLU A 35 19.03 10.44 1.90
CA GLU A 35 19.43 11.82 2.21
C GLU A 35 18.90 12.86 1.19
N SER A 36 18.59 12.43 -0.02
CA SER A 36 18.15 13.30 -1.13
C SER A 36 16.64 13.23 -1.38
N LEU A 37 15.94 12.26 -0.78
CA LEU A 37 14.52 12.11 -0.97
C LEU A 37 13.71 13.23 -0.32
N LYS A 38 12.68 13.67 -1.02
CA LYS A 38 11.77 14.71 -0.51
C LYS A 38 10.87 14.13 0.57
N SER A 39 10.82 14.75 1.75
CA SER A 39 9.87 14.39 2.80
C SER A 39 8.43 14.58 2.30
N HIS A 40 7.56 13.64 2.66
CA HIS A 40 6.14 13.66 2.35
C HIS A 40 5.24 13.81 3.58
N ASN A 41 5.79 13.84 4.78
CA ASN A 41 5.09 13.86 6.08
C ASN A 41 3.96 14.90 6.17
N LYS A 42 4.16 16.09 5.60
CA LYS A 42 3.15 17.17 5.66
C LYS A 42 1.82 16.85 4.96
N HIS A 43 1.81 15.82 4.14
CA HIS A 43 0.66 15.43 3.33
C HIS A 43 -0.02 14.15 3.81
N LEU A 44 0.53 13.51 4.84
CA LEU A 44 0.09 12.21 5.34
C LEU A 44 -0.46 12.32 6.77
N ALA A 45 -1.35 11.40 7.13
CA ALA A 45 -2.01 11.38 8.42
C ALA A 45 -1.18 10.68 9.51
N GLY A 46 -0.12 9.97 9.11
CA GLY A 46 0.68 9.12 9.98
C GLY A 46 1.48 9.88 11.04
N LYS A 47 1.69 9.23 12.18
CA LYS A 47 2.75 9.60 13.12
C LYS A 47 3.99 8.80 12.75
N ILE A 48 4.62 9.17 11.63
CA ILE A 48 5.77 8.50 11.04
C ILE A 48 6.82 9.57 10.76
N GLU A 49 8.04 9.37 11.23
CA GLU A 49 9.13 10.32 11.05
C GLU A 49 9.68 10.29 9.63
N ASN A 50 9.83 9.09 9.08
CA ASN A 50 10.46 8.87 7.78
C ASN A 50 9.43 8.49 6.72
N GLU A 51 8.84 9.50 6.09
CA GLU A 51 7.95 9.36 4.94
C GLU A 51 8.53 10.12 3.76
N HIS A 52 9.00 9.40 2.74
CA HIS A 52 9.76 9.98 1.63
C HIS A 52 9.18 9.59 0.29
N ARG A 53 9.06 10.57 -0.61
CA ARG A 53 8.67 10.34 -2.01
C ARG A 53 9.79 9.63 -2.77
N ILE A 54 9.41 8.61 -3.56
CA ILE A 54 10.33 7.86 -4.41
C ILE A 54 9.90 7.78 -5.87
N ASP A 55 8.75 8.33 -6.24
CA ASP A 55 8.19 8.22 -7.60
C ASP A 55 9.12 8.77 -8.68
N GLU A 56 9.90 9.80 -8.38
CA GLU A 56 10.87 10.40 -9.30
C GLU A 56 12.11 9.48 -9.52
N GLN A 57 12.45 8.65 -8.53
CA GLN A 57 13.60 7.73 -8.55
C GLN A 57 13.26 6.34 -9.07
N LEU A 58 11.98 6.00 -9.16
CA LEU A 58 11.57 4.69 -9.66
C LEU A 58 11.92 4.54 -11.15
N PRO A 59 12.67 3.49 -11.55
CA PRO A 59 12.97 3.23 -12.94
C PRO A 59 11.70 2.80 -13.70
N GLU A 60 11.74 2.93 -15.00
CA GLU A 60 10.59 2.72 -15.88
C GLU A 60 10.03 1.29 -15.82
N ASN A 61 10.89 0.28 -15.66
CA ASN A 61 10.46 -1.11 -15.50
C ASN A 61 9.60 -1.31 -14.25
N ILE A 62 9.93 -0.67 -13.12
CA ILE A 62 9.14 -0.73 -11.88
C ILE A 62 7.82 0.03 -12.03
N LYS A 63 7.84 1.23 -12.65
CA LYS A 63 6.61 1.98 -12.94
C LYS A 63 5.65 1.15 -13.79
N LYS A 64 6.14 0.54 -14.87
CA LYS A 64 5.35 -0.35 -15.73
C LYS A 64 4.79 -1.57 -14.99
N TYR A 65 5.54 -2.16 -14.08
CA TYR A 65 5.04 -3.24 -13.25
C TYR A 65 3.81 -2.81 -12.44
N PHE A 66 3.88 -1.66 -11.75
CA PHE A 66 2.75 -1.16 -10.98
C PHE A 66 1.57 -0.79 -11.88
N GLU A 67 1.82 -0.12 -12.99
CA GLU A 67 0.77 0.26 -13.94
C GLU A 67 0.06 -0.97 -14.53
N GLU A 68 0.79 -2.06 -14.77
CA GLU A 68 0.19 -3.32 -15.20
C GLU A 68 -0.70 -3.93 -14.11
N CYS A 69 -0.28 -3.89 -12.84
CA CYS A 69 -1.12 -4.32 -11.72
C CYS A 69 -2.40 -3.46 -11.61
N PHE A 70 -2.30 -2.15 -11.80
CA PHE A 70 -3.45 -1.25 -11.83
C PHE A 70 -4.37 -1.52 -13.03
N ARG A 71 -3.80 -1.83 -14.18
CA ARG A 71 -4.56 -2.23 -15.37
C ARG A 71 -5.35 -3.51 -15.13
N LEU A 72 -4.75 -4.49 -14.46
CA LEU A 72 -5.44 -5.71 -14.05
C LEU A 72 -6.57 -5.43 -13.06
N TYR A 73 -6.39 -4.48 -12.15
CA TYR A 73 -7.45 -4.03 -11.25
C TYR A 73 -8.65 -3.46 -12.04
N THR A 74 -8.40 -2.55 -13.00
CA THR A 74 -9.47 -1.96 -13.81
C THR A 74 -10.18 -3.01 -14.65
N TYR A 75 -9.43 -3.94 -15.23
CA TYR A 75 -10.00 -5.05 -15.98
C TYR A 75 -10.93 -5.91 -15.12
N GLU A 76 -10.50 -6.29 -13.92
CA GLU A 76 -11.29 -7.07 -12.96
C GLU A 76 -12.55 -6.31 -12.51
N CYS A 77 -12.47 -4.99 -12.41
CA CYS A 77 -13.61 -4.11 -12.11
C CYS A 77 -14.48 -3.78 -13.33
N LYS A 78 -14.13 -4.29 -14.53
CA LYS A 78 -14.79 -3.94 -15.80
C LYS A 78 -14.83 -2.43 -16.06
N ALA A 79 -13.79 -1.73 -15.60
CA ALA A 79 -13.63 -0.30 -15.84
C ALA A 79 -12.80 -0.04 -17.11
N THR A 80 -13.19 0.97 -17.89
CA THR A 80 -12.52 1.34 -19.15
C THR A 80 -11.51 2.48 -18.98
N LYS A 81 -11.08 2.75 -17.74
CA LYS A 81 -10.22 3.90 -17.42
C LYS A 81 -8.75 3.53 -17.52
N THR A 82 -7.95 4.44 -18.08
CA THR A 82 -6.49 4.39 -18.01
C THR A 82 -6.03 4.89 -16.66
N ILE A 83 -5.13 4.15 -16.03
CA ILE A 83 -4.56 4.49 -14.73
C ILE A 83 -3.05 4.65 -14.89
N ASN A 84 -2.52 5.74 -14.34
CA ASN A 84 -1.09 6.03 -14.30
C ASN A 84 -0.65 6.18 -12.84
N LEU A 85 0.56 5.75 -12.53
CA LEU A 85 1.18 6.00 -11.24
C LEU A 85 1.40 7.52 -11.08
N LYS A 86 0.78 8.13 -10.09
CA LYS A 86 0.88 9.57 -9.81
C LYS A 86 1.92 9.89 -8.76
N THR A 87 1.91 9.14 -7.67
CA THR A 87 2.77 9.38 -6.52
C THR A 87 3.11 8.05 -5.87
N ALA A 88 4.34 7.90 -5.46
CA ALA A 88 4.79 6.81 -4.61
C ALA A 88 5.68 7.34 -3.50
N TRP A 89 5.49 6.81 -2.30
CA TRP A 89 6.31 7.15 -1.13
C TRP A 89 6.57 5.92 -0.29
N VAL A 90 7.60 5.97 0.52
CA VAL A 90 7.93 4.94 1.50
C VAL A 90 7.63 5.46 2.90
N ASN A 91 6.93 4.66 3.68
CA ASN A 91 6.73 4.82 5.10
C ASN A 91 7.73 3.91 5.82
N ASP A 92 8.84 4.47 6.33
CA ASP A 92 9.83 3.72 7.12
C ASP A 92 9.48 3.88 8.61
N MET A 93 8.61 3.00 9.07
CA MET A 93 8.01 3.07 10.42
C MET A 93 8.92 2.48 11.47
N LYS A 94 9.15 3.23 12.53
CA LYS A 94 9.85 2.81 13.74
C LYS A 94 8.87 2.28 14.81
N ALA A 95 9.42 1.73 15.89
CA ALA A 95 8.61 1.35 17.05
C ALA A 95 7.80 2.55 17.57
N ASN A 96 6.53 2.30 17.93
CA ASN A 96 5.54 3.30 18.37
C ASN A 96 5.10 4.33 17.32
N GLU A 97 5.48 4.14 16.06
CA GLU A 97 4.91 4.87 14.94
C GLU A 97 3.71 4.14 14.36
N TYR A 98 2.77 4.87 13.82
CA TYR A 98 1.56 4.31 13.24
C TYR A 98 0.96 5.23 12.19
N ASN A 99 0.24 4.63 11.27
CA ASN A 99 -0.61 5.34 10.34
C ASN A 99 -2.07 5.17 10.81
N PRO A 100 -2.74 6.24 11.29
CA PRO A 100 -4.12 6.14 11.76
C PRO A 100 -5.08 5.84 10.62
N PHE A 101 -6.31 5.48 10.95
CA PHE A 101 -7.37 5.43 9.94
C PHE A 101 -7.53 6.79 9.28
N HIS A 102 -7.47 6.79 7.96
CA HIS A 102 -7.60 7.97 7.14
C HIS A 102 -8.32 7.65 5.84
N HIS A 103 -8.84 8.69 5.21
CA HIS A 103 -9.44 8.56 3.89
C HIS A 103 -8.41 8.89 2.82
N HIS A 104 -8.37 8.07 1.78
CA HIS A 104 -7.67 8.43 0.56
C HIS A 104 -8.61 9.28 -0.29
N MET A 105 -8.14 10.44 -0.73
CA MET A 105 -8.89 11.34 -1.60
C MET A 105 -8.01 11.75 -2.76
N GLY A 106 -8.59 11.80 -3.95
CA GLY A 106 -7.93 12.38 -5.11
C GLY A 106 -7.68 13.88 -4.95
N ALA A 107 -6.76 14.43 -5.72
CA ALA A 107 -6.60 15.88 -5.85
C ALA A 107 -7.93 16.54 -6.25
N LYS A 108 -8.09 17.85 -5.96
CA LYS A 108 -9.31 18.60 -6.27
C LYS A 108 -9.81 18.31 -7.69
N GLY A 109 -11.04 17.78 -7.80
CA GLY A 109 -11.67 17.43 -9.07
C GLY A 109 -11.54 15.94 -9.49
N HIS A 110 -10.74 15.13 -8.79
CA HIS A 110 -10.65 13.69 -9.02
C HIS A 110 -11.30 12.94 -7.86
N LEU A 111 -12.55 12.51 -8.05
CA LEU A 111 -13.31 11.74 -7.05
C LEU A 111 -13.02 10.23 -7.13
N GLU A 112 -12.26 9.79 -8.12
CA GLU A 112 -11.99 8.39 -8.40
C GLU A 112 -10.50 8.14 -8.57
N GLY A 113 -10.02 7.07 -7.96
CA GLY A 113 -8.65 6.64 -8.10
C GLY A 113 -8.38 5.34 -7.34
N LEU A 114 -7.14 4.90 -7.40
CA LEU A 114 -6.66 3.73 -6.69
C LEU A 114 -5.57 4.11 -5.72
N SER A 115 -5.63 3.51 -4.55
CA SER A 115 -4.54 3.46 -3.60
C SER A 115 -3.96 2.07 -3.55
N SER A 116 -2.71 1.98 -3.12
CA SER A 116 -2.04 0.70 -2.98
C SER A 116 -1.00 0.72 -1.87
N VAL A 117 -0.75 -0.45 -1.31
CA VAL A 117 0.27 -0.64 -0.26
C VAL A 117 1.08 -1.88 -0.60
N ILE A 118 2.39 -1.76 -0.58
CA ILE A 118 3.34 -2.88 -0.71
C ILE A 118 4.19 -2.99 0.54
N MET A 119 4.38 -4.21 1.06
CA MET A 119 5.30 -4.48 2.14
C MET A 119 6.72 -4.71 1.59
N LEU A 120 7.60 -3.75 1.81
CA LEU A 120 8.98 -3.81 1.32
C LEU A 120 9.93 -4.48 2.31
N LYS A 121 9.75 -4.21 3.61
CA LYS A 121 10.51 -4.81 4.71
C LYS A 121 9.60 -5.07 5.90
N LYS A 122 9.90 -6.09 6.66
CA LYS A 122 9.18 -6.45 7.87
C LYS A 122 10.19 -6.97 8.90
N PRO A 123 10.10 -6.54 10.17
CA PRO A 123 10.93 -7.12 11.23
C PRO A 123 10.54 -8.59 11.49
N ASN A 124 11.48 -9.39 11.97
CA ASN A 124 11.20 -10.77 12.36
C ASN A 124 10.22 -10.87 13.53
N THR A 125 10.27 -9.88 14.43
CA THR A 125 9.40 -9.80 15.60
C THR A 125 9.01 -8.34 15.83
N TYR A 126 7.79 -8.13 16.31
CA TYR A 126 7.34 -6.84 16.83
C TYR A 126 7.54 -6.78 18.35
N GLY A 127 7.67 -5.57 18.89
CA GLY A 127 7.68 -5.34 20.32
C GLY A 127 6.31 -5.59 20.97
N VAL A 128 6.19 -5.17 22.22
CA VAL A 128 4.96 -5.30 23.02
C VAL A 128 4.11 -4.03 22.97
N GLU A 129 4.11 -3.33 21.86
CA GLU A 129 3.41 -2.05 21.68
C GLU A 129 1.90 -2.22 21.87
N TYR A 130 1.40 -3.45 21.71
CA TYR A 130 0.01 -3.77 21.93
C TYR A 130 -0.16 -5.01 22.81
N SER A 131 -0.91 -4.87 23.89
CA SER A 131 -0.92 -5.82 25.00
C SER A 131 -1.86 -7.03 24.84
N ARG A 132 -2.67 -7.14 23.79
CA ARG A 132 -3.60 -8.26 23.65
C ARG A 132 -2.94 -9.42 22.92
N LYS A 133 -2.50 -10.42 23.67
CA LYS A 133 -1.88 -11.66 23.13
C LYS A 133 -2.69 -12.38 22.05
N HIS A 134 -4.00 -12.20 22.01
CA HIS A 134 -4.91 -12.94 21.13
C HIS A 134 -5.30 -12.18 19.86
N VAL A 135 -4.95 -10.90 19.74
CA VAL A 135 -5.26 -10.07 18.58
C VAL A 135 -4.06 -9.17 18.27
N PRO A 136 -2.97 -9.74 17.75
CA PRO A 136 -1.83 -8.93 17.34
C PRO A 136 -2.25 -7.98 16.22
N THR A 137 -1.97 -6.70 16.40
CA THR A 137 -2.25 -5.66 15.40
C THR A 137 -1.00 -4.95 14.93
N ASN A 138 0.15 -5.25 15.54
CA ASN A 138 1.42 -4.63 15.17
C ASN A 138 1.79 -4.97 13.72
N GLY A 139 2.09 -3.95 12.93
CA GLY A 139 2.50 -4.08 11.54
C GLY A 139 1.45 -4.69 10.61
N THR A 140 0.16 -4.66 10.98
CA THR A 140 -0.94 -5.12 10.13
C THR A 140 -1.47 -3.99 9.25
N LEU A 141 -1.87 -4.33 8.03
CA LEU A 141 -2.70 -3.49 7.18
C LEU A 141 -4.16 -3.70 7.55
N GLU A 142 -4.89 -2.63 7.79
CA GLU A 142 -6.33 -2.69 8.03
C GLU A 142 -7.07 -1.81 7.03
N LEU A 143 -7.98 -2.41 6.27
CA LEU A 143 -8.83 -1.73 5.32
C LEU A 143 -10.26 -1.78 5.83
N ILE A 144 -10.93 -0.63 5.85
CA ILE A 144 -12.34 -0.51 6.20
C ILE A 144 -13.08 0.09 5.01
N SER A 145 -14.20 -0.52 4.64
CA SER A 145 -15.05 -0.05 3.55
C SER A 145 -16.48 0.10 4.00
N GLY A 146 -17.24 0.96 3.31
CA GLY A 146 -18.69 1.01 3.46
C GLY A 146 -19.32 -0.34 3.15
N SER A 147 -20.26 -0.79 3.98
CA SER A 147 -20.84 -2.13 3.88
C SER A 147 -22.22 -2.12 3.23
N GLY A 148 -22.47 -3.15 2.41
CA GLY A 148 -23.83 -3.65 2.16
C GLY A 148 -24.27 -4.63 3.26
N ILE A 149 -25.52 -5.06 3.21
CA ILE A 149 -26.04 -6.11 4.08
C ILE A 149 -25.26 -7.41 3.83
N LEU A 150 -24.78 -8.06 4.89
CA LEU A 150 -24.02 -9.32 4.86
C LEU A 150 -22.65 -9.24 4.16
N CYS A 151 -22.04 -8.03 4.08
CA CYS A 151 -20.69 -7.87 3.56
C CYS A 151 -19.67 -7.74 4.70
N HIS A 152 -18.47 -8.25 4.48
CA HIS A 152 -17.33 -7.88 5.31
C HIS A 152 -17.02 -6.40 5.07
N ASN A 153 -16.95 -5.61 6.12
CA ASN A 153 -16.61 -4.19 6.07
C ASN A 153 -15.19 -3.90 6.57
N GLN A 154 -14.49 -4.91 7.02
CA GLN A 154 -13.14 -4.81 7.57
C GLN A 154 -12.29 -5.97 7.06
N LEU A 155 -11.10 -5.65 6.57
CA LEU A 155 -10.05 -6.60 6.22
C LEU A 155 -8.80 -6.24 7.01
N ARG A 156 -8.31 -7.18 7.82
CA ARG A 156 -7.02 -7.07 8.50
C ARG A 156 -6.06 -8.11 7.91
N VAL A 157 -4.87 -7.66 7.56
CA VAL A 157 -3.85 -8.48 6.93
C VAL A 157 -2.53 -8.35 7.66
N ASP A 158 -1.98 -9.47 8.09
CA ASP A 158 -0.58 -9.56 8.47
C ASP A 158 0.26 -9.72 7.19
N MET A 159 0.70 -8.60 6.64
CA MET A 159 1.39 -8.56 5.35
C MET A 159 2.75 -9.26 5.43
N LYS A 160 3.08 -9.99 4.38
CA LYS A 160 4.42 -10.53 4.13
C LYS A 160 5.19 -9.61 3.20
N VAL A 161 6.50 -9.66 3.24
CA VAL A 161 7.34 -8.94 2.26
C VAL A 161 6.95 -9.36 0.84
N GLY A 162 6.72 -8.39 -0.02
CA GLY A 162 6.21 -8.58 -1.37
C GLY A 162 4.68 -8.57 -1.52
N ASP A 163 3.92 -8.64 -0.43
CA ASP A 163 2.46 -8.46 -0.52
C ASP A 163 2.13 -7.05 -1.01
N PHE A 164 1.32 -6.98 -2.06
CA PHE A 164 0.91 -5.75 -2.69
C PHE A 164 -0.61 -5.70 -2.84
N PHE A 165 -1.25 -4.78 -2.15
CA PHE A 165 -2.69 -4.59 -2.16
C PHE A 165 -3.07 -3.35 -2.93
N ILE A 166 -4.09 -3.47 -3.79
CA ILE A 166 -4.69 -2.37 -4.55
C ILE A 166 -6.17 -2.29 -4.18
N PHE A 167 -6.65 -1.09 -3.91
CA PHE A 167 -8.02 -0.79 -3.52
C PHE A 167 -8.44 0.61 -4.02
N PRO A 168 -9.75 0.89 -4.20
CA PRO A 168 -10.24 2.21 -4.58
C PRO A 168 -10.22 3.17 -3.40
N TYR A 169 -10.25 4.47 -3.67
CA TYR A 169 -10.47 5.53 -2.69
C TYR A 169 -11.66 6.40 -3.05
#